data_409158d92a3feeff08d98c19b8534715
#
_entry.id   409158d92a3feeff08d98c19b8534715
#
_cell.length_a   1.000
_cell.length_b   1.000
_cell.length_c   1.000
_cell.angle_alpha   90.00
_cell.angle_beta   90.00
_cell.angle_gamma   90.00
#
_symmetry.space_group_name_H-M   'P 1'
#
loop_
_entity.id
_entity.type
_entity.pdbx_description
1 polymer ?
#
loop_
_entity_poly.entity_id
_entity_poly.type
_entity_poly.pdbx_seq_one_letter_code
_entity_poly.pdbx_strand_id
1 'polypeptide(L)' 'MGKQRERNRIKSRVDELPQDAREMLDRMLGDVTNTYAEISEAMGSRGWDISKSSIGRYAMRQNAVA' A
#
# COMPACT_ATOMS: atom_id res chain seq x y z
N MET A 1 22.14 6.39 16.85
CA MET A 1 21.19 6.86 17.03
C MET A 1 20.24 7.24 16.00
N GLY A 2 20.50 8.20 15.20
CA GLY A 2 19.55 8.57 14.22
C GLY A 2 19.19 7.52 13.27
N LYS A 3 20.09 6.61 13.01
CA LYS A 3 19.79 5.63 12.06
C LYS A 3 18.77 4.71 12.51
N GLN A 4 18.50 4.60 13.73
CA GLN A 4 17.49 3.75 14.11
C GLN A 4 16.19 4.23 13.64
N ARG A 5 16.03 5.49 13.53
CA ARG A 5 14.83 5.99 13.04
C ARG A 5 14.59 5.66 11.66
N GLU A 6 15.63 5.56 10.89
CA GLU A 6 15.44 5.21 9.55
C GLU A 6 14.91 3.85 9.41
N ARG A 7 15.32 2.98 10.26
CA ARG A 7 14.78 1.68 10.19
C ARG A 7 13.37 1.67 10.56
N ASN A 8 12.93 2.60 11.36
CA ASN A 8 11.55 2.66 11.70
C ASN A 8 10.71 3.09 10.55
N ARG A 9 11.31 3.53 9.47
CA ARG A 9 10.54 3.86 8.31
C ARG A 9 10.33 2.65 7.46
N ILE A 10 10.16 1.53 8.05
CA ILE A 10 9.86 0.33 7.35
C ILE A 10 8.53 0.47 6.70
N LYS A 11 8.38 -0.08 5.52
CA LYS A 11 7.15 0.03 4.79
C LYS A 11 6.02 -0.62 5.54
N SER A 12 4.90 0.02 5.54
CA SER A 12 3.73 -0.49 6.20
C SER A 12 3.21 -1.68 5.45
N ARG A 13 2.60 -2.60 6.17
CA ARG A 13 1.94 -3.71 5.55
C ARG A 13 0.50 -3.34 5.37
N VAL A 14 -0.12 -3.89 4.34
CA VAL A 14 -1.51 -3.58 4.07
C VAL A 14 -2.37 -3.89 5.29
N ASP A 15 -2.08 -4.97 5.99
CA ASP A 15 -2.88 -5.37 7.13
C ASP A 15 -2.79 -4.37 8.27
N GLU A 16 -1.77 -3.54 8.28
CA GLU A 16 -1.58 -2.56 9.35
C GLU A 16 -2.18 -1.21 9.02
N LEU A 17 -2.75 -1.05 7.85
CA LEU A 17 -3.30 0.23 7.46
C LEU A 17 -4.60 0.49 8.18
N PRO A 18 -4.88 1.75 8.52
CA PRO A 18 -6.19 2.09 9.07
C PRO A 18 -7.26 1.88 8.02
N GLN A 19 -8.50 1.86 8.45
CA GLN A 19 -9.59 1.52 7.56
C GLN A 19 -9.70 2.45 6.37
N ASP A 20 -9.55 3.75 6.59
CA ASP A 20 -9.68 4.68 5.47
C ASP A 20 -8.55 4.49 4.48
N ALA A 21 -7.36 4.13 4.92
CA ALA A 21 -6.27 3.85 4.01
C ALA A 21 -6.56 2.59 3.21
N ARG A 22 -7.13 1.57 3.86
CA ARG A 22 -7.48 0.35 3.16
C ARG A 22 -8.56 0.61 2.13
N GLU A 23 -9.52 1.44 2.47
CA GLU A 23 -10.58 1.76 1.54
C GLU A 23 -10.03 2.50 0.32
N MET A 24 -9.09 3.40 0.55
CA MET A 24 -8.46 4.10 -0.55
C MET A 24 -7.71 3.13 -1.45
N LEU A 25 -6.97 2.20 -0.85
CA LEU A 25 -6.24 1.21 -1.61
C LEU A 25 -7.18 0.35 -2.43
N ASP A 26 -8.28 -0.10 -1.83
CA ASP A 26 -9.25 -0.92 -2.55
C ASP A 26 -9.86 -0.17 -3.71
N ARG A 27 -10.16 1.10 -3.49
CA ARG A 27 -10.76 1.91 -4.54
C ARG A 27 -9.79 2.09 -5.69
N MET A 28 -8.53 2.36 -5.40
CA MET A 28 -7.55 2.54 -6.45
C MET A 28 -7.27 1.24 -7.19
N LEU A 29 -7.31 0.12 -6.49
CA LEU A 29 -7.12 -1.16 -7.14
C LEU A 29 -8.30 -1.53 -8.04
N GLY A 30 -9.46 -1.00 -7.74
CA GLY A 30 -10.62 -1.24 -8.58
C GLY A 30 -10.56 -0.49 -9.90
N ASP A 31 -9.68 0.48 -10.01
CA ASP A 31 -9.54 1.26 -11.24
C ASP A 31 -8.37 0.67 -12.01
N VAL A 32 -8.68 -0.04 -13.08
CA VAL A 32 -7.64 -0.73 -13.84
C VAL A 32 -6.66 0.20 -14.51
N THR A 33 -6.96 1.48 -14.57
CA THR A 33 -6.01 2.43 -15.14
C THR A 33 -4.89 2.80 -14.19
N ASN A 34 -5.02 2.47 -12.91
CA ASN A 34 -3.97 2.74 -11.95
C ASN A 34 -2.96 1.61 -11.97
N THR A 35 -1.68 1.96 -12.06
CA THR A 35 -0.65 0.95 -11.92
C THR A 35 -0.29 0.82 -10.44
N TYR A 36 0.36 -0.26 -10.08
CA TYR A 36 0.79 -0.44 -8.70
C TYR A 36 1.75 0.67 -8.28
N ALA A 37 2.57 1.14 -9.23
CA ALA A 37 3.48 2.22 -8.93
C ALA A 37 2.73 3.50 -8.59
N GLU A 38 1.66 3.77 -9.33
CA GLU A 38 0.86 4.95 -9.07
C GLU A 38 0.15 4.86 -7.74
N ILE A 39 -0.33 3.66 -7.41
CA ILE A 39 -1.00 3.46 -6.14
C ILE A 39 -0.01 3.64 -4.99
N SER A 40 1.18 3.07 -5.14
CA SER A 40 2.19 3.20 -4.12
C SER A 40 2.55 4.66 -3.90
N GLU A 41 2.65 5.41 -4.98
CA GLU A 41 2.99 6.81 -4.88
C GLU A 41 1.89 7.60 -4.21
N ALA A 42 0.65 7.34 -4.58
CA ALA A 42 -0.48 8.04 -3.98
C ALA A 42 -0.59 7.74 -2.49
N MET A 43 -0.38 6.47 -2.10
CA MET A 43 -0.43 6.12 -0.70
C MET A 43 0.70 6.80 0.05
N GLY A 44 1.89 6.85 -0.57
CA GLY A 44 3.02 7.49 0.06
C GLY A 44 2.80 8.97 0.30
N SER A 45 2.10 9.64 -0.60
CA SER A 45 1.84 11.05 -0.43
C SER A 45 0.92 11.31 0.74
N ARG A 46 0.21 10.28 1.19
CA ARG A 46 -0.64 10.41 2.35
C ARG A 46 0.03 9.91 3.61
N GLY A 47 1.28 9.51 3.52
CA GLY A 47 2.03 9.06 4.67
C GLY A 47 2.06 7.56 4.86
N TRP A 48 1.47 6.80 3.94
CA TRP A 48 1.48 5.35 4.05
C TRP A 48 2.47 4.76 3.07
N ASP A 49 3.58 4.27 3.58
CA ASP A 49 4.69 3.79 2.76
C ASP A 49 4.47 2.32 2.42
N ILE A 50 3.79 2.06 1.32
CA ILE A 50 3.45 0.72 0.87
C ILE A 50 4.19 0.46 -0.43
N SER A 51 4.90 -0.65 -0.51
CA SER A 51 5.66 -0.95 -1.70
C SER A 51 4.75 -1.51 -2.79
N LYS A 52 5.22 -1.43 -4.03
CA LYS A 52 4.47 -1.98 -5.13
C LYS A 52 4.28 -3.49 -4.96
N SER A 53 5.28 -4.15 -4.41
CA SER A 53 5.18 -5.58 -4.19
C SER A 53 4.07 -5.92 -3.21
N SER A 54 3.96 -5.13 -2.15
CA SER A 54 2.89 -5.36 -1.18
C SER A 54 1.54 -5.13 -1.79
N ILE A 55 1.42 -4.10 -2.62
CA ILE A 55 0.15 -3.82 -3.29
C ILE A 55 -0.19 -4.96 -4.24
N GLY A 56 0.81 -5.45 -4.97
CA GLY A 56 0.57 -6.54 -5.88
C GLY A 56 0.11 -7.80 -5.17
N ARG A 57 0.71 -8.11 -4.03
CA ARG A 57 0.29 -9.27 -3.27
C ARG A 57 -1.12 -9.13 -2.77
N TYR A 58 -1.44 -7.95 -2.30
CA TYR A 58 -2.78 -7.69 -1.81
C TYR A 58 -3.80 -7.87 -2.93
N ALA A 59 -3.48 -7.33 -4.12
CA ALA A 59 -4.37 -7.45 -5.25
C ALA A 59 -4.56 -8.90 -5.65
N MET A 60 -3.49 -9.69 -5.60
CA MET A 60 -3.61 -11.08 -5.96
C MET A 60 -4.44 -11.85 -4.95
N ARG A 61 -4.33 -11.51 -3.70
CA ARG A 61 -5.15 -12.16 -2.69
C ARG A 61 -6.62 -11.86 -2.91
N GLN A 62 -6.93 -10.63 -3.27
CA GLN A 62 -8.31 -10.28 -3.52
C GLN A 62 -8.86 -11.06 -4.71
N ASN A 63 -8.07 -11.21 -5.75
CA ASN A 63 -8.51 -11.96 -6.89
C ASN A 63 -8.65 -13.44 -6.59
N ALA A 64 -7.79 -13.97 -5.77
CA ALA A 64 -7.85 -15.39 -5.45
C ALA A 64 -9.10 -15.72 -4.66
N VAL A 65 -9.59 -14.77 -3.90
CA VAL A 65 -10.79 -15.00 -3.12
C VAL A 65 -12.01 -14.96 -3.98
N ALA A 66 -11.96 -14.20 -5.03
CA ALA A 66 -13.09 -14.13 -5.92
C ALA A 66 -13.26 -15.43 -6.64
#